data_b47d0f7880227e7cd5784843ee8277cb
#
_entry.id   b47d0f7880227e7cd5784843ee8277cb
#
_cell.length_a   1.000
_cell.length_b   1.000
_cell.length_c   1.000
_cell.angle_alpha   90.00
_cell.angle_beta   90.00
_cell.angle_gamma   90.00
#
_symmetry.space_group_name_H-M   'P 1'
#
loop_
_entity.id
_entity.type
_entity.pdbx_description
1 polymer ?
#
loop_
_entity_poly.entity_id
_entity_poly.type
_entity_poly.pdbx_seq_one_letter_code
_entity_poly.pdbx_strand_id
1 'polypeptide(L)'
;MDELKTRILTEGKVLPGNIIKVGSFLNHRVDTALLGRMAEEFGKHFDIKKVNLVLTIEASGIALATMCAYKWGVPLLFAKKAKSDNIENGLICSEIYSYTYKKNVTVMVESDYLKPENHVLIIDDFLANGEAIRGLTDLVKEAGATLEGIGIGIEKGFQGGGDRFRKAGIDIYSLAVIDSTENGKIKFRD
;
A
#
# COMPACT_ATOMS: atom_id res chain seq x y z
N MET A 1 -12.14 -2.28 9.35
CA MET A 1 -12.18 -3.74 9.66
C MET A 1 -11.91 -3.93 11.16
N ASP A 2 -12.91 -4.41 11.92
CA ASP A 2 -12.82 -4.43 13.39
C ASP A 2 -11.76 -5.40 13.92
N GLU A 3 -11.60 -6.55 13.30
CA GLU A 3 -10.55 -7.50 13.69
C GLU A 3 -9.16 -6.88 13.59
N LEU A 4 -8.85 -6.18 12.49
CA LEU A 4 -7.56 -5.50 12.33
C LEU A 4 -7.37 -4.41 13.38
N LYS A 5 -8.42 -3.59 13.64
CA LYS A 5 -8.39 -2.56 14.69
C LYS A 5 -8.12 -3.19 16.07
N THR A 6 -8.76 -4.31 16.39
CA THR A 6 -8.54 -5.06 17.64
C THR A 6 -7.09 -5.56 17.75
N ARG A 7 -6.56 -6.17 16.70
CA ARG A 7 -5.16 -6.65 16.67
C ARG A 7 -4.15 -5.50 16.84
N ILE A 8 -4.41 -4.35 16.23
CA ILE A 8 -3.58 -3.15 16.41
C ILE A 8 -3.60 -2.69 17.88
N LEU A 9 -4.75 -2.70 18.55
CA LEU A 9 -4.86 -2.29 19.96
C LEU A 9 -4.22 -3.27 20.93
N THR A 10 -4.33 -4.57 20.68
CA THR A 10 -3.89 -5.62 21.62
C THR A 10 -2.41 -6.00 21.44
N GLU A 11 -1.90 -5.98 20.20
CA GLU A 11 -0.55 -6.44 19.87
C GLU A 11 0.34 -5.34 19.30
N GLY A 12 -0.25 -4.25 18.82
CA GLY A 12 0.50 -3.10 18.28
C GLY A 12 1.20 -2.32 19.39
N LYS A 13 2.28 -1.63 19.02
CA LYS A 13 3.02 -0.73 19.91
C LYS A 13 3.20 0.62 19.26
N VAL A 14 2.90 1.69 19.99
CA VAL A 14 3.22 3.05 19.58
C VAL A 14 4.56 3.43 20.20
N LEU A 15 5.53 3.78 19.35
CA LEU A 15 6.84 4.26 19.77
C LEU A 15 6.94 5.79 19.57
N PRO A 16 7.94 6.46 20.22
CA PRO A 16 8.21 7.87 19.97
C PRO A 16 8.31 8.22 18.48
N GLY A 17 7.78 9.38 18.09
CA GLY A 17 7.70 9.80 16.69
C GLY A 17 6.52 9.20 15.93
N ASN A 18 5.47 8.75 16.62
CA ASN A 18 4.25 8.19 16.04
C ASN A 18 4.52 6.96 15.16
N ILE A 19 5.51 6.15 15.56
CA ILE A 19 5.84 4.89 14.88
C ILE A 19 4.90 3.81 15.43
N ILE A 20 4.11 3.22 14.55
CA ILE A 20 3.19 2.12 14.88
C ILE A 20 3.86 0.81 14.47
N LYS A 21 4.15 -0.05 15.44
CA LYS A 21 4.70 -1.39 15.21
C LYS A 21 3.60 -2.44 15.25
N VAL A 22 3.47 -3.18 14.17
CA VAL A 22 2.52 -4.30 14.00
C VAL A 22 3.23 -5.54 13.45
N GLY A 23 4.53 -5.66 13.72
CA GLY A 23 5.38 -6.71 13.21
C GLY A 23 5.01 -8.11 13.66
N SER A 24 4.21 -8.25 14.74
CA SER A 24 3.77 -9.54 15.25
C SER A 24 2.74 -10.24 14.36
N PHE A 25 2.06 -9.51 13.45
CA PHE A 25 0.99 -10.09 12.64
C PHE A 25 0.91 -9.57 11.20
N LEU A 26 1.52 -8.42 10.85
CA LEU A 26 1.31 -7.82 9.53
C LEU A 26 2.55 -7.83 8.64
N ASN A 27 3.70 -7.29 9.12
CA ASN A 27 4.81 -6.96 8.23
C ASN A 27 6.21 -7.43 8.68
N HIS A 28 6.27 -8.35 9.63
CA HIS A 28 7.49 -9.06 10.00
C HIS A 28 7.19 -10.55 10.19
N ARG A 29 6.43 -10.93 11.23
CA ARG A 29 5.73 -12.20 11.29
C ARG A 29 4.35 -11.99 10.69
N VAL A 30 4.02 -12.73 9.64
CA VAL A 30 2.80 -12.55 8.87
C VAL A 30 1.74 -13.55 9.33
N ASP A 31 0.58 -13.04 9.76
CA ASP A 31 -0.62 -13.85 10.01
C ASP A 31 -1.39 -14.00 8.70
N THR A 32 -1.15 -15.10 7.99
CA THR A 32 -1.73 -15.35 6.66
C THR A 32 -3.25 -15.46 6.69
N ALA A 33 -3.83 -15.96 7.79
CA ALA A 33 -5.28 -16.03 7.95
C ALA A 33 -5.91 -14.63 8.08
N LEU A 34 -5.27 -13.72 8.84
CA LEU A 34 -5.67 -12.32 8.91
C LEU A 34 -5.56 -11.65 7.54
N LEU A 35 -4.44 -11.82 6.82
CA LEU A 35 -4.27 -11.25 5.48
C LEU A 35 -5.33 -11.77 4.51
N GLY A 36 -5.72 -13.04 4.63
CA GLY A 36 -6.80 -13.61 3.83
C GLY A 36 -8.13 -12.89 4.04
N ARG A 37 -8.49 -12.56 5.30
CA ARG A 37 -9.70 -11.79 5.61
C ARG A 37 -9.59 -10.33 5.20
N MET A 38 -8.39 -9.73 5.29
CA MET A 38 -8.15 -8.37 4.77
C MET A 38 -8.37 -8.32 3.25
N ALA A 39 -7.89 -9.33 2.51
CA ALA A 39 -8.13 -9.44 1.07
C ALA A 39 -9.63 -9.60 0.74
N GLU A 40 -10.40 -10.31 1.56
CA GLU A 40 -11.86 -10.41 1.43
C GLU A 40 -12.55 -9.05 1.63
N GLU A 41 -12.12 -8.26 2.62
CA GLU A 41 -12.68 -6.93 2.86
C GLU A 41 -12.39 -5.97 1.68
N PHE A 42 -11.19 -6.00 1.12
CA PHE A 42 -10.90 -5.25 -0.11
C PHE A 42 -11.79 -5.70 -1.28
N GLY A 43 -11.98 -7.02 -1.44
CA GLY A 43 -12.83 -7.58 -2.50
C GLY A 43 -14.32 -7.24 -2.38
N LYS A 44 -14.79 -6.81 -1.19
CA LYS A 44 -16.14 -6.29 -1.01
C LYS A 44 -16.27 -4.83 -1.44
N HIS A 45 -15.19 -4.06 -1.37
CA HIS A 45 -15.17 -2.65 -1.71
C HIS A 45 -14.89 -2.40 -3.20
N PHE A 46 -13.87 -3.04 -3.76
CA PHE A 46 -13.45 -2.86 -5.14
C PHE A 46 -14.16 -3.84 -6.09
N ASP A 47 -14.42 -3.40 -7.33
CA ASP A 47 -14.89 -4.28 -8.40
C ASP A 47 -13.75 -5.14 -8.96
N ILE A 48 -13.47 -6.25 -8.27
CA ILE A 48 -12.35 -7.14 -8.59
C ILE A 48 -12.45 -7.73 -10.00
N LYS A 49 -13.63 -7.79 -10.61
CA LYS A 49 -13.79 -8.29 -11.98
C LYS A 49 -13.10 -7.41 -13.02
N LYS A 50 -12.87 -6.15 -12.71
CA LYS A 50 -12.12 -5.22 -13.58
C LYS A 50 -10.61 -5.33 -13.37
N VAL A 51 -10.15 -5.81 -12.22
CA VAL A 51 -8.74 -5.86 -11.87
C VAL A 51 -8.07 -7.03 -12.57
N ASN A 52 -6.98 -6.79 -13.30
CA ASN A 52 -6.15 -7.82 -13.89
C ASN A 52 -4.69 -7.80 -13.41
N LEU A 53 -4.34 -6.85 -12.54
CA LEU A 53 -3.01 -6.75 -11.94
C LEU A 53 -3.09 -6.10 -10.55
N VAL A 54 -2.48 -6.73 -9.54
CA VAL A 54 -2.20 -6.09 -8.26
C VAL A 54 -0.81 -5.48 -8.29
N LEU A 55 -0.67 -4.23 -7.83
CA LEU A 55 0.62 -3.53 -7.74
C LEU A 55 0.92 -3.16 -6.29
N THR A 56 2.16 -3.35 -5.85
CA THR A 56 2.65 -2.93 -4.54
C THR A 56 4.10 -2.44 -4.63
N ILE A 57 4.71 -2.15 -3.48
CA ILE A 57 6.12 -1.77 -3.38
C ILE A 57 6.83 -2.64 -2.34
N GLU A 58 8.10 -2.98 -2.62
CA GLU A 58 8.93 -3.69 -1.64
C GLU A 58 9.16 -2.86 -0.36
N ALA A 59 9.24 -3.50 0.82
CA ALA A 59 9.13 -4.94 1.01
C ALA A 59 7.82 -5.34 1.70
N SER A 60 7.30 -4.54 2.65
CA SER A 60 6.25 -4.96 3.59
C SER A 60 4.87 -5.14 2.94
N GLY A 61 4.54 -4.37 1.90
CA GLY A 61 3.29 -4.50 1.14
C GLY A 61 3.15 -5.83 0.40
N ILE A 62 4.28 -6.49 0.06
CA ILE A 62 4.27 -7.72 -0.75
C ILE A 62 3.42 -8.82 -0.13
N ALA A 63 3.50 -9.03 1.18
CA ALA A 63 2.76 -10.11 1.83
C ALA A 63 1.24 -9.95 1.68
N LEU A 64 0.71 -8.75 1.96
CA LEU A 64 -0.71 -8.44 1.83
C LEU A 64 -1.16 -8.48 0.37
N ALA A 65 -0.39 -7.86 -0.53
CA ALA A 65 -0.67 -7.83 -1.96
C ALA A 65 -0.66 -9.24 -2.58
N THR A 66 0.26 -10.11 -2.14
CA THR A 66 0.28 -11.53 -2.58
C THR A 66 -1.01 -12.25 -2.18
N MET A 67 -1.49 -12.03 -0.96
CA MET A 67 -2.73 -12.67 -0.51
C MET A 67 -3.94 -12.16 -1.31
N CYS A 68 -3.99 -10.86 -1.61
CA CYS A 68 -5.02 -10.28 -2.46
C CYS A 68 -4.98 -10.88 -3.88
N ALA A 69 -3.82 -10.86 -4.52
CA ALA A 69 -3.63 -11.40 -5.86
C ALA A 69 -3.98 -12.89 -5.94
N TYR A 70 -3.57 -13.69 -4.95
CA TYR A 70 -3.91 -15.10 -4.85
C TYR A 70 -5.43 -15.34 -4.76
N LYS A 71 -6.12 -14.60 -3.88
CA LYS A 71 -7.57 -14.73 -3.70
C LYS A 71 -8.36 -14.34 -4.93
N TRP A 72 -7.87 -13.37 -5.70
CA TRP A 72 -8.57 -12.85 -6.89
C TRP A 72 -8.12 -13.52 -8.19
N GLY A 73 -7.11 -14.39 -8.14
CA GLY A 73 -6.61 -15.12 -9.30
C GLY A 73 -5.92 -14.23 -10.34
N VAL A 74 -5.30 -13.13 -9.91
CA VAL A 74 -4.58 -12.18 -10.77
C VAL A 74 -3.09 -12.14 -10.42
N PRO A 75 -2.20 -11.73 -11.35
CA PRO A 75 -0.79 -11.58 -11.04
C PRO A 75 -0.53 -10.42 -10.06
N LEU A 76 0.60 -10.53 -9.35
CA LEU A 76 1.17 -9.48 -8.53
C LEU A 76 2.44 -8.95 -9.18
N LEU A 77 2.52 -7.64 -9.34
CA LEU A 77 3.74 -6.90 -9.65
C LEU A 77 4.17 -6.11 -8.41
N PHE A 78 5.47 -6.12 -8.06
CA PHE A 78 5.96 -5.23 -7.02
C PHE A 78 7.07 -4.33 -7.54
N ALA A 79 6.94 -3.03 -7.26
CA ALA A 79 7.95 -2.05 -7.59
C ALA A 79 9.16 -2.22 -6.67
N LYS A 80 10.35 -2.17 -7.26
CA LYS A 80 11.63 -2.24 -6.55
C LYS A 80 12.13 -0.84 -6.25
N LYS A 81 12.91 -0.70 -5.17
CA LYS A 81 13.64 0.51 -4.83
C LYS A 81 15.08 0.38 -5.28
N ALA A 82 15.55 1.31 -6.10
CA ALA A 82 16.94 1.32 -6.56
C ALA A 82 17.62 2.66 -6.25
N LYS A 83 18.95 2.67 -6.39
CA LYS A 83 19.71 3.92 -6.48
C LYS A 83 19.50 4.48 -7.88
N SER A 84 19.42 5.81 -8.01
CA SER A 84 19.18 6.54 -9.26
C SER A 84 20.19 6.23 -10.39
N ASP A 85 21.33 5.63 -10.06
CA ASP A 85 22.43 5.39 -11.01
C ASP A 85 22.29 4.11 -11.85
N ASN A 86 21.24 3.30 -11.61
CA ASN A 86 21.03 1.99 -12.25
C ASN A 86 19.74 1.97 -13.11
N ILE A 87 19.45 3.05 -13.84
CA ILE A 87 18.29 3.08 -14.75
C ILE A 87 18.73 2.45 -16.09
N GLU A 88 18.28 1.23 -16.34
CA GLU A 88 18.43 0.53 -17.61
C GLU A 88 17.25 0.83 -18.55
N ASN A 89 17.46 0.64 -19.88
CA ASN A 89 16.38 0.72 -20.85
C ASN A 89 15.30 -0.33 -20.53
N GLY A 90 14.03 0.04 -20.67
CA GLY A 90 12.91 -0.87 -20.41
C GLY A 90 12.37 -0.81 -18.98
N LEU A 91 12.72 0.23 -18.22
CA LEU A 91 12.19 0.48 -16.89
C LEU A 91 11.23 1.69 -16.89
N ILE A 92 10.13 1.58 -16.17
CA ILE A 92 9.25 2.68 -15.79
C ILE A 92 9.64 3.09 -14.36
N CYS A 93 9.94 4.38 -14.16
CA CYS A 93 10.52 4.87 -12.91
C CYS A 93 9.76 6.07 -12.35
N SER A 94 9.69 6.19 -11.02
CA SER A 94 9.26 7.40 -10.34
C SER A 94 10.18 7.70 -9.17
N GLU A 95 10.49 8.98 -8.93
CA GLU A 95 11.23 9.40 -7.75
C GLU A 95 10.28 9.67 -6.59
N ILE A 96 10.58 9.10 -5.42
CA ILE A 96 9.85 9.35 -4.18
C ILE A 96 10.78 9.79 -3.06
N TYR A 97 10.28 10.58 -2.11
CA TYR A 97 11.03 10.88 -0.91
C TYR A 97 10.81 9.79 0.14
N SER A 98 11.88 9.08 0.50
CA SER A 98 11.85 8.09 1.57
C SER A 98 12.09 8.76 2.93
N TYR A 99 11.05 8.83 3.75
CA TYR A 99 11.16 9.35 5.11
C TYR A 99 11.98 8.44 6.04
N THR A 100 12.00 7.14 5.75
CA THR A 100 12.83 6.17 6.50
C THR A 100 14.31 6.41 6.26
N TYR A 101 14.70 6.65 5.01
CA TYR A 101 16.10 6.88 4.64
C TYR A 101 16.47 8.36 4.53
N LYS A 102 15.49 9.28 4.70
CA LYS A 102 15.66 10.75 4.56
C LYS A 102 16.35 11.16 3.26
N LYS A 103 16.00 10.52 2.15
CA LYS A 103 16.56 10.78 0.82
C LYS A 103 15.56 10.42 -0.28
N ASN A 104 15.80 10.95 -1.47
CA ASN A 104 15.11 10.49 -2.66
C ASN A 104 15.54 9.07 -3.00
N VAL A 105 14.58 8.26 -3.40
CA VAL A 105 14.79 6.91 -3.91
C VAL A 105 13.96 6.75 -5.18
N THR A 106 14.50 6.02 -6.15
CA THR A 106 13.77 5.67 -7.36
C THR A 106 13.00 4.39 -7.10
N VAL A 107 11.70 4.40 -7.41
CA VAL A 107 10.88 3.19 -7.50
C VAL A 107 10.70 2.84 -8.96
N MET A 108 10.76 1.54 -9.29
CA MET A 108 10.76 1.10 -10.67
C MET A 108 10.07 -0.24 -10.86
N VAL A 109 9.56 -0.45 -12.06
CA VAL A 109 9.09 -1.73 -12.60
C VAL A 109 9.63 -1.92 -14.02
N GLU A 110 9.75 -3.17 -14.47
CA GLU A 110 10.04 -3.46 -15.87
C GLU A 110 8.81 -3.16 -16.73
N SER A 111 9.00 -2.44 -17.84
CA SER A 111 7.91 -2.02 -18.74
C SER A 111 7.19 -3.21 -19.39
N ASP A 112 7.85 -4.38 -19.44
CA ASP A 112 7.24 -5.60 -19.95
C ASP A 112 6.13 -6.15 -19.05
N TYR A 113 6.08 -5.77 -17.77
CA TYR A 113 5.11 -6.26 -16.79
C TYR A 113 4.04 -5.24 -16.40
N LEU A 114 4.16 -3.96 -16.83
CA LEU A 114 3.15 -2.93 -16.60
C LEU A 114 2.84 -2.22 -17.92
N LYS A 115 1.66 -2.48 -18.47
CA LYS A 115 1.25 -2.10 -19.83
C LYS A 115 -0.09 -1.37 -19.85
N PRO A 116 -0.42 -0.67 -20.96
CA PRO A 116 -1.67 0.08 -21.08
C PRO A 116 -2.95 -0.74 -20.88
N GLU A 117 -2.94 -2.03 -21.20
CA GLU A 117 -4.06 -2.94 -21.00
C GLU A 117 -4.27 -3.39 -19.54
N ASN A 118 -3.38 -2.98 -18.63
CA ASN A 118 -3.54 -3.33 -17.23
C ASN A 118 -4.56 -2.44 -16.53
N HIS A 119 -5.42 -3.11 -15.77
CA HIS A 119 -6.34 -2.56 -14.80
C HIS A 119 -5.81 -2.85 -13.40
N VAL A 120 -5.19 -1.85 -12.80
CA VAL A 120 -4.31 -2.00 -11.64
C VAL A 120 -5.05 -1.64 -10.34
N LEU A 121 -5.02 -2.55 -9.37
CA LEU A 121 -5.35 -2.23 -7.98
C LEU A 121 -4.07 -2.17 -7.15
N ILE A 122 -3.78 -1.01 -6.58
CA ILE A 122 -2.62 -0.85 -5.67
C ILE A 122 -3.01 -1.37 -4.29
N ILE A 123 -2.17 -2.23 -3.70
CA ILE A 123 -2.35 -2.75 -2.33
C ILE A 123 -1.07 -2.51 -1.55
N ASP A 124 -1.17 -1.90 -0.35
CA ASP A 124 -0.02 -1.72 0.54
C ASP A 124 -0.40 -1.93 2.01
N ASP A 125 0.57 -2.26 2.86
CA ASP A 125 0.34 -2.50 4.29
C ASP A 125 0.15 -1.19 5.07
N PHE A 126 0.89 -0.12 4.74
CA PHE A 126 0.83 1.18 5.42
C PHE A 126 0.75 2.36 4.46
N LEU A 127 -0.12 3.30 4.81
CA LEU A 127 -0.13 4.62 4.21
C LEU A 127 0.18 5.68 5.27
N ALA A 128 1.25 6.42 5.05
CA ALA A 128 1.67 7.54 5.89
C ALA A 128 1.37 8.87 5.17
N ASN A 129 2.39 9.60 4.76
CA ASN A 129 2.24 10.82 3.96
C ASN A 129 2.00 10.56 2.46
N GLY A 130 2.00 9.30 2.02
CA GLY A 130 1.57 8.91 0.67
C GLY A 130 2.64 8.92 -0.41
N GLU A 131 3.92 9.10 -0.09
CA GLU A 131 4.97 9.13 -1.12
C GLU A 131 5.11 7.79 -1.87
N ALA A 132 5.04 6.66 -1.18
CA ALA A 132 5.08 5.35 -1.82
C ALA A 132 3.91 5.17 -2.80
N ILE A 133 2.70 5.51 -2.36
CA ILE A 133 1.50 5.42 -3.20
C ILE A 133 1.57 6.39 -4.37
N ARG A 134 2.09 7.62 -4.17
CA ARG A 134 2.34 8.55 -5.28
C ARG A 134 3.27 7.93 -6.32
N GLY A 135 4.40 7.35 -5.89
CA GLY A 135 5.30 6.68 -6.81
C GLY A 135 4.63 5.55 -7.60
N LEU A 136 3.82 4.70 -6.93
CA LEU A 136 3.08 3.65 -7.62
C LEU A 136 2.04 4.19 -8.59
N THR A 137 1.31 5.27 -8.25
CA THR A 137 0.36 5.90 -9.16
C THR A 137 1.05 6.55 -10.37
N ASP A 138 2.24 7.12 -10.16
CA ASP A 138 3.06 7.66 -11.26
C ASP A 138 3.47 6.54 -12.23
N LEU A 139 3.92 5.36 -11.73
CA LEU A 139 4.26 4.21 -12.57
C LEU A 139 3.05 3.74 -13.41
N VAL A 140 1.86 3.64 -12.79
CA VAL A 140 0.63 3.25 -13.50
C VAL A 140 0.31 4.26 -14.61
N LYS A 141 0.42 5.55 -14.31
CA LYS A 141 0.18 6.63 -15.28
C LYS A 141 1.19 6.61 -16.43
N GLU A 142 2.47 6.45 -16.14
CA GLU A 142 3.54 6.42 -17.13
C GLU A 142 3.41 5.20 -18.07
N ALA A 143 2.96 4.07 -17.54
CA ALA A 143 2.63 2.88 -18.33
C ALA A 143 1.40 3.05 -19.22
N GLY A 144 0.60 4.11 -19.04
CA GLY A 144 -0.70 4.27 -19.69
C GLY A 144 -1.78 3.31 -19.16
N ALA A 145 -1.53 2.65 -18.04
CA ALA A 145 -2.44 1.69 -17.42
C ALA A 145 -3.58 2.39 -16.66
N THR A 146 -4.64 1.65 -16.38
CA THR A 146 -5.80 2.16 -15.63
C THR A 146 -5.64 1.85 -14.14
N LEU A 147 -5.75 2.88 -13.29
CA LEU A 147 -5.83 2.72 -11.84
C LEU A 147 -7.28 2.46 -11.42
N GLU A 148 -7.59 1.28 -10.91
CA GLU A 148 -8.93 0.92 -10.42
C GLU A 148 -9.18 1.35 -8.97
N GLY A 149 -8.13 1.53 -8.18
CA GLY A 149 -8.22 1.98 -6.80
C GLY A 149 -6.96 1.68 -5.97
N ILE A 150 -7.05 1.99 -4.68
CA ILE A 150 -5.96 1.81 -3.72
C ILE A 150 -6.49 1.19 -2.43
N GLY A 151 -6.03 -0.01 -2.09
CA GLY A 151 -6.34 -0.69 -0.84
C GLY A 151 -5.18 -0.60 0.15
N ILE A 152 -5.47 -0.13 1.36
CA ILE A 152 -4.47 0.10 2.41
C ILE A 152 -4.85 -0.70 3.67
N GLY A 153 -3.90 -1.45 4.21
CA GLY A 153 -4.09 -2.12 5.50
C GLY A 153 -4.29 -1.11 6.63
N ILE A 154 -3.30 -0.29 6.90
CA ILE A 154 -3.30 0.70 7.99
C ILE A 154 -2.93 2.09 7.44
N GLU A 155 -3.82 3.04 7.60
CA GLU A 155 -3.60 4.45 7.25
C GLU A 155 -3.29 5.28 8.50
N LYS A 156 -2.22 6.06 8.46
CA LYS A 156 -1.95 7.11 9.45
C LYS A 156 -2.67 8.38 9.02
N GLY A 157 -3.97 8.48 9.33
CA GLY A 157 -4.84 9.59 8.92
C GLY A 157 -4.30 10.95 9.34
N PHE A 158 -3.65 11.05 10.52
CA PHE A 158 -3.02 12.27 11.01
C PHE A 158 -1.86 12.78 10.12
N GLN A 159 -1.37 12.00 9.15
CA GLN A 159 -0.35 12.44 8.18
C GLN A 159 -0.95 12.92 6.84
N GLY A 160 -2.26 12.72 6.64
CA GLY A 160 -3.03 13.31 5.54
C GLY A 160 -2.75 12.71 4.15
N GLY A 161 -1.96 11.65 4.04
CA GLY A 161 -1.65 11.03 2.73
C GLY A 161 -2.90 10.53 2.02
N GLY A 162 -3.74 9.74 2.70
CA GLY A 162 -4.97 9.20 2.13
C GLY A 162 -5.98 10.29 1.77
N ASP A 163 -6.11 11.32 2.59
CA ASP A 163 -7.05 12.41 2.34
C ASP A 163 -6.68 13.22 1.08
N ARG A 164 -5.38 13.31 0.73
CA ARG A 164 -4.96 13.92 -0.54
C ARG A 164 -5.43 13.12 -1.76
N PHE A 165 -5.32 11.79 -1.73
CA PHE A 165 -5.79 10.93 -2.82
C PHE A 165 -7.32 10.97 -2.95
N ARG A 166 -8.06 10.93 -1.82
CA ARG A 166 -9.53 11.08 -1.83
C ARG A 166 -9.97 12.41 -2.43
N LYS A 167 -9.31 13.53 -2.07
CA LYS A 167 -9.58 14.86 -2.66
C LYS A 167 -9.27 14.92 -4.16
N ALA A 168 -8.34 14.12 -4.64
CA ALA A 168 -8.03 14.00 -6.07
C ALA A 168 -9.03 13.09 -6.82
N GLY A 169 -10.02 12.54 -6.15
CA GLY A 169 -11.04 11.67 -6.75
C GLY A 169 -10.61 10.23 -6.94
N ILE A 170 -9.50 9.81 -6.32
CA ILE A 170 -9.03 8.43 -6.38
C ILE A 170 -9.77 7.61 -5.30
N ASP A 171 -10.32 6.46 -5.71
CA ASP A 171 -10.92 5.52 -4.77
C ASP A 171 -9.82 4.87 -3.92
N ILE A 172 -9.79 5.27 -2.64
CA ILE A 172 -8.86 4.72 -1.66
C ILE A 172 -9.62 4.18 -0.45
N TYR A 173 -9.42 2.91 -0.17
CA TYR A 173 -10.05 2.21 0.93
C TYR A 173 -9.01 1.68 1.92
N SER A 174 -9.10 2.14 3.17
CA SER A 174 -8.19 1.76 4.25
C SER A 174 -8.94 0.95 5.30
N LEU A 175 -8.43 -0.26 5.63
CA LEU A 175 -9.10 -1.18 6.59
C LEU A 175 -9.06 -0.66 8.02
N ALA A 176 -8.03 0.15 8.37
CA ALA A 176 -7.93 0.85 9.63
C ALA A 176 -7.31 2.22 9.41
N VAL A 177 -8.02 3.29 9.73
CA VAL A 177 -7.50 4.66 9.71
C VAL A 177 -7.25 5.11 11.14
N ILE A 178 -5.99 5.48 11.44
CA ILE A 178 -5.56 5.95 12.75
C ILE A 178 -5.46 7.48 12.70
N ASP A 179 -6.33 8.16 13.44
CA ASP A 179 -6.38 9.63 13.48
C ASP A 179 -5.49 10.25 14.55
N SER A 180 -5.11 9.48 15.58
CA SER A 180 -4.20 9.97 16.63
C SER A 180 -3.46 8.82 17.30
N THR A 181 -2.25 9.11 17.78
CA THR A 181 -1.44 8.24 18.64
C THR A 181 -0.97 8.97 19.90
N GLU A 182 -1.72 9.98 20.34
CA GLU A 182 -1.38 10.82 21.50
C GLU A 182 -1.28 9.99 22.79
N ASN A 183 -0.29 10.30 23.59
CA ASN A 183 0.00 9.62 24.86
C ASN A 183 0.13 8.09 24.72
N GLY A 184 0.57 7.61 23.52
CA GLY A 184 0.70 6.20 23.22
C GLY A 184 -0.64 5.47 23.00
N LYS A 185 -1.76 6.20 22.95
CA LYS A 185 -3.10 5.64 22.71
C LYS A 185 -3.49 5.83 21.25
N ILE A 186 -3.96 4.74 20.63
CA ILE A 186 -4.44 4.76 19.25
C ILE A 186 -5.92 5.14 19.24
N LYS A 187 -6.26 6.16 18.43
CA LYS A 187 -7.62 6.53 18.10
C LYS A 187 -7.86 6.29 16.62
N PHE A 188 -8.84 5.48 16.30
CA PHE A 188 -9.26 5.25 14.90
C PHE A 188 -10.26 6.31 14.46
N ARG A 189 -10.29 6.54 13.15
CA ARG A 189 -11.37 7.25 12.47
C ARG A 189 -12.63 6.39 12.50
N ASP A 190 -13.78 7.01 12.73
CA ASP A 190 -15.12 6.37 12.74
C ASP A 190 -15.52 5.93 11.33
#